data_837dbd26b0b541a136e9323ff440c188
#
_entry.id   837dbd26b0b541a136e9323ff440c188
#
_cell.length_a   1.000
_cell.length_b   1.000
_cell.length_c   1.000
_cell.angle_alpha   90.00
_cell.angle_beta   90.00
_cell.angle_gamma   90.00
#
_symmetry.space_group_name_H-M   'P 1'
#
loop_
_entity.id
_entity.type
_entity.pdbx_description
1 polymer ?
#
loop_
_entity_poly.entity_id
_entity_poly.type
_entity_poly.pdbx_seq_one_letter_code
_entity_poly.pdbx_strand_id
1 'polypeptide(L)'
;MSSGELLVVIGPPAVGKTTVGRAIAASSDFRLFHNHHVIEPLAEVFGFGHPGFERLKEAWRREVVEEAAATGMRLVATFVWGVDLPEDADYVRRFVAPYADRGLRVSFVELHAGLETRLVRNTGADRVAAKPSKSDLEWSQRHVVEMDRERMNTDPDRPSPADVVIAEHRHLRLDNTDLSPEQVAERVLAWLEA
;
A
#
# COMPACT_ATOMS: atom_id res chain seq x y z
N MET A 1 -22.14 -1.97 -15.37
CA MET A 1 -20.80 -1.33 -15.31
C MET A 1 -20.31 -1.53 -13.90
N SER A 2 -19.11 -2.09 -13.72
CA SER A 2 -18.48 -2.20 -12.38
C SER A 2 -18.39 -0.80 -11.80
N SER A 3 -18.93 -0.57 -10.61
CA SER A 3 -18.73 0.71 -9.92
C SER A 3 -17.27 0.85 -9.50
N GLY A 4 -16.66 2.00 -9.74
CA GLY A 4 -15.27 2.27 -9.35
C GLY A 4 -15.03 1.93 -7.88
N GLU A 5 -13.82 1.45 -7.59
CA GLU A 5 -13.44 1.03 -6.24
C GLU A 5 -11.96 1.26 -5.98
N LEU A 6 -11.61 1.81 -4.82
CA LEU A 6 -10.24 1.91 -4.36
C LEU A 6 -9.98 0.87 -3.27
N LEU A 7 -9.05 -0.03 -3.54
CA LEU A 7 -8.52 -0.97 -2.56
C LEU A 7 -7.13 -0.52 -2.10
N VAL A 8 -6.99 -0.15 -0.84
CA VAL A 8 -5.72 0.29 -0.26
C VAL A 8 -5.09 -0.87 0.51
N VAL A 9 -3.95 -1.38 0.04
CA VAL A 9 -3.20 -2.44 0.72
C VAL A 9 -2.12 -1.81 1.58
N ILE A 10 -2.26 -1.92 2.90
CA ILE A 10 -1.37 -1.35 3.91
C ILE A 10 -0.59 -2.42 4.67
N GLY A 11 0.39 -1.99 5.45
CA GLY A 11 1.23 -2.85 6.31
C GLY A 11 2.72 -2.53 6.19
N PRO A 12 3.58 -3.18 6.99
CA PRO A 12 4.99 -2.86 7.10
C PRO A 12 5.80 -3.14 5.82
N PRO A 13 7.04 -2.60 5.72
CA PRO A 13 7.96 -2.96 4.64
C PRO A 13 8.15 -4.47 4.51
N ALA A 14 8.28 -4.94 3.28
CA ALA A 14 8.51 -6.34 2.93
C ALA A 14 7.36 -7.34 3.28
N VAL A 15 6.20 -6.89 3.76
CA VAL A 15 5.05 -7.76 4.06
C VAL A 15 4.40 -8.38 2.81
N GLY A 16 4.69 -7.87 1.61
CA GLY A 16 4.18 -8.43 0.35
C GLY A 16 3.15 -7.58 -0.38
N LYS A 17 2.89 -6.33 0.04
CA LYS A 17 1.85 -5.46 -0.55
C LYS A 17 1.84 -5.40 -2.07
N THR A 18 2.99 -5.16 -2.69
CA THR A 18 3.10 -5.05 -4.16
C THR A 18 2.83 -6.39 -4.85
N THR A 19 3.34 -7.49 -4.28
CA THR A 19 3.15 -8.84 -4.84
C THR A 19 1.69 -9.27 -4.75
N VAL A 20 1.06 -9.03 -3.61
CA VAL A 20 -0.38 -9.25 -3.42
C VAL A 20 -1.20 -8.36 -4.37
N GLY A 21 -0.85 -7.07 -4.48
CA GLY A 21 -1.51 -6.17 -5.41
C GLY A 21 -1.41 -6.62 -6.88
N ARG A 22 -0.28 -7.20 -7.29
CA ARG A 22 -0.13 -7.83 -8.62
C ARG A 22 -1.02 -9.06 -8.77
N ALA A 23 -1.10 -9.93 -7.76
CA ALA A 23 -1.97 -11.11 -7.79
C ALA A 23 -3.46 -10.70 -7.87
N ILE A 24 -3.89 -9.68 -7.14
CA ILE A 24 -5.24 -9.12 -7.23
C ILE A 24 -5.51 -8.61 -8.65
N ALA A 25 -4.60 -7.80 -9.21
CA ALA A 25 -4.76 -7.24 -10.55
C ALA A 25 -4.72 -8.31 -11.66
N ALA A 26 -4.01 -9.42 -11.44
CA ALA A 26 -3.97 -10.55 -12.39
C ALA A 26 -5.27 -11.39 -12.39
N SER A 27 -6.01 -11.40 -11.26
CA SER A 27 -7.20 -12.24 -11.05
C SER A 27 -8.52 -11.44 -11.07
N SER A 28 -8.47 -10.15 -11.43
CA SER A 28 -9.63 -9.25 -11.41
C SER A 28 -9.47 -8.09 -12.38
N ASP A 29 -10.46 -7.19 -12.40
CA ASP A 29 -10.44 -5.95 -13.18
C ASP A 29 -9.76 -4.76 -12.46
N PHE A 30 -9.19 -4.98 -11.27
CA PHE A 30 -8.37 -3.97 -10.60
C PHE A 30 -7.09 -3.65 -11.37
N ARG A 31 -6.70 -2.38 -11.35
CA ARG A 31 -5.38 -1.93 -11.84
C ARG A 31 -4.48 -1.63 -10.66
N LEU A 32 -3.23 -2.10 -10.73
CA LEU A 32 -2.26 -1.87 -9.65
C LEU A 32 -1.57 -0.52 -9.78
N PHE A 33 -1.64 0.29 -8.72
CA PHE A 33 -0.85 1.50 -8.54
C PHE A 33 -0.04 1.39 -7.24
N HIS A 34 1.22 0.99 -7.34
CA HIS A 34 2.09 0.89 -6.15
C HIS A 34 3.08 2.05 -6.05
N ASN A 35 3.55 2.33 -4.85
CA ASN A 35 4.44 3.46 -4.54
C ASN A 35 5.62 3.61 -5.50
N HIS A 36 6.24 2.51 -5.93
CA HIS A 36 7.42 2.54 -6.78
C HIS A 36 7.13 2.93 -8.24
N HIS A 37 5.86 2.96 -8.68
CA HIS A 37 5.52 3.57 -9.98
C HIS A 37 5.82 5.06 -10.04
N VAL A 38 5.86 5.72 -8.88
CA VAL A 38 6.16 7.15 -8.76
C VAL A 38 7.58 7.36 -8.24
N ILE A 39 8.01 6.56 -7.27
CA ILE A 39 9.29 6.75 -6.60
C ILE A 39 10.46 6.53 -7.55
N GLU A 40 10.49 5.41 -8.29
CA GLU A 40 11.64 5.04 -9.11
C GLU A 40 11.97 6.12 -10.18
N PRO A 41 11.04 6.54 -11.05
CA PRO A 41 11.38 7.54 -12.07
C PRO A 41 11.74 8.91 -11.48
N LEU A 42 11.11 9.30 -10.37
CA LEU A 42 11.46 10.58 -9.74
C LEU A 42 12.79 10.53 -9.00
N ALA A 43 13.13 9.39 -8.38
CA ALA A 43 14.41 9.22 -7.71
C ALA A 43 15.58 9.18 -8.72
N GLU A 44 15.37 8.63 -9.91
CA GLU A 44 16.36 8.65 -10.99
C GLU A 44 16.70 10.07 -11.44
N VAL A 45 15.70 10.96 -11.51
CA VAL A 45 15.88 12.34 -11.97
C VAL A 45 16.41 13.27 -10.86
N PHE A 46 15.84 13.18 -9.66
CA PHE A 46 16.06 14.18 -8.61
C PHE A 46 16.92 13.65 -7.45
N GLY A 47 16.99 12.33 -7.25
CA GLY A 47 17.49 11.75 -6.01
C GLY A 47 16.50 11.88 -4.84
N PHE A 48 16.69 11.04 -3.82
CA PHE A 48 15.90 11.10 -2.60
C PHE A 48 16.20 12.38 -1.79
N GLY A 49 15.16 12.94 -1.15
CA GLY A 49 15.29 14.14 -0.32
C GLY A 49 15.36 15.46 -1.11
N HIS A 50 15.40 15.43 -2.43
CA HIS A 50 15.32 16.65 -3.22
C HIS A 50 13.90 17.26 -3.16
N PRO A 51 13.74 18.58 -2.96
CA PRO A 51 12.41 19.20 -2.86
C PRO A 51 11.51 18.94 -4.06
N GLY A 52 12.07 18.83 -5.26
CA GLY A 52 11.35 18.46 -6.49
C GLY A 52 10.82 17.03 -6.45
N PHE A 53 11.59 16.08 -5.89
CA PHE A 53 11.16 14.70 -5.69
C PHE A 53 9.93 14.65 -4.78
N GLU A 54 9.98 15.28 -3.61
CA GLU A 54 8.89 15.24 -2.63
C GLU A 54 7.62 15.86 -3.19
N ARG A 55 7.71 17.04 -3.79
CA ARG A 55 6.56 17.75 -4.36
C ARG A 55 5.91 16.98 -5.52
N LEU A 56 6.70 16.44 -6.45
CA LEU A 56 6.19 15.71 -7.60
C LEU A 56 5.66 14.33 -7.22
N LYS A 57 6.26 13.66 -6.24
CA LYS A 57 5.78 12.39 -5.70
C LYS A 57 4.33 12.52 -5.19
N GLU A 58 4.05 13.56 -4.41
CA GLU A 58 2.69 13.80 -3.90
C GLU A 58 1.72 14.21 -5.01
N ALA A 59 2.12 15.12 -5.88
CA ALA A 59 1.30 15.59 -6.99
C ALA A 59 0.92 14.43 -7.93
N TRP A 60 1.88 13.62 -8.33
CA TRP A 60 1.64 12.50 -9.24
C TRP A 60 0.70 11.45 -8.64
N ARG A 61 0.91 11.11 -7.35
CA ARG A 61 0.00 10.18 -6.66
C ARG A 61 -1.43 10.69 -6.63
N ARG A 62 -1.61 11.96 -6.30
CA ARG A 62 -2.93 12.59 -6.26
C ARG A 62 -3.59 12.58 -7.63
N GLU A 63 -2.89 13.02 -8.68
CA GLU A 63 -3.43 13.08 -10.04
C GLU A 63 -3.86 11.69 -10.56
N VAL A 64 -3.07 10.64 -10.31
CA VAL A 64 -3.43 9.27 -10.71
C VAL A 64 -4.70 8.79 -10.00
N VAL A 65 -4.83 9.04 -8.70
CA VAL A 65 -6.01 8.61 -7.92
C VAL A 65 -7.25 9.42 -8.30
N GLU A 66 -7.09 10.73 -8.55
CA GLU A 66 -8.15 11.62 -9.02
C GLU A 66 -8.71 11.17 -10.37
N GLU A 67 -7.83 10.92 -11.34
CA GLU A 67 -8.22 10.47 -12.68
C GLU A 67 -8.86 9.07 -12.67
N ALA A 68 -8.32 8.16 -11.85
CA ALA A 68 -8.88 6.84 -11.68
C ALA A 68 -10.29 6.89 -11.07
N ALA A 69 -10.52 7.75 -10.08
CA ALA A 69 -11.85 7.97 -9.50
C ALA A 69 -12.81 8.61 -10.50
N ALA A 70 -12.37 9.63 -11.24
CA ALA A 70 -13.18 10.32 -12.25
C ALA A 70 -13.66 9.40 -13.37
N THR A 71 -12.83 8.40 -13.74
CA THR A 71 -13.16 7.40 -14.76
C THR A 71 -13.84 6.15 -14.23
N GLY A 72 -14.13 6.07 -12.93
CA GLY A 72 -14.75 4.89 -12.30
C GLY A 72 -13.89 3.64 -12.36
N MET A 73 -12.56 3.78 -12.33
CA MET A 73 -11.62 2.67 -12.36
C MET A 73 -11.61 1.92 -11.03
N ARG A 74 -11.43 0.58 -11.07
CA ARG A 74 -11.06 -0.20 -9.89
C ARG A 74 -9.54 -0.17 -9.73
N LEU A 75 -9.07 0.44 -8.63
CA LEU A 75 -7.65 0.68 -8.38
C LEU A 75 -7.21 -0.04 -7.11
N VAL A 76 -6.15 -0.85 -7.15
CA VAL A 76 -5.45 -1.33 -5.97
C VAL A 76 -4.20 -0.49 -5.76
N ALA A 77 -4.15 0.24 -4.64
CA ALA A 77 -3.00 1.05 -4.25
C ALA A 77 -2.27 0.42 -3.07
N THR A 78 -0.94 0.59 -3.01
CA THR A 78 -0.15 0.08 -1.89
C THR A 78 0.47 1.22 -1.09
N PHE A 79 0.41 1.13 0.23
CA PHE A 79 0.89 2.18 1.11
C PHE A 79 1.66 1.63 2.32
N VAL A 80 2.65 2.39 2.80
CA VAL A 80 3.28 2.19 4.12
C VAL A 80 2.73 3.28 5.02
N TRP A 81 2.16 2.90 6.14
CA TRP A 81 1.44 3.80 7.04
C TRP A 81 1.94 3.64 8.47
N GLY A 82 2.49 4.69 9.05
CA GLY A 82 2.73 4.81 10.48
C GLY A 82 1.41 5.06 11.19
N VAL A 83 0.77 4.02 11.74
CA VAL A 83 -0.62 4.13 12.23
C VAL A 83 -0.77 5.08 13.42
N ASP A 84 0.33 5.33 14.15
CA ASP A 84 0.38 6.27 15.28
C ASP A 84 0.59 7.73 14.85
N LEU A 85 0.87 8.00 13.57
CA LEU A 85 1.20 9.33 13.07
C LEU A 85 -0.06 10.06 12.56
N PRO A 86 -0.47 11.17 13.20
CA PRO A 86 -1.63 11.95 12.75
C PRO A 86 -1.48 12.49 11.32
N GLU A 87 -0.28 12.93 10.94
CA GLU A 87 0.03 13.43 9.61
C GLU A 87 -0.12 12.37 8.52
N ASP A 88 0.21 11.11 8.82
CA ASP A 88 -0.02 9.99 7.93
C ASP A 88 -1.52 9.68 7.78
N ALA A 89 -2.29 9.76 8.88
CA ALA A 89 -3.74 9.59 8.84
C ALA A 89 -4.40 10.67 7.98
N ASP A 90 -3.98 11.93 8.11
CA ASP A 90 -4.46 13.04 7.29
C ASP A 90 -4.06 12.88 5.81
N TYR A 91 -2.86 12.36 5.55
CA TYR A 91 -2.43 12.05 4.19
C TYR A 91 -3.32 10.96 3.56
N VAL A 92 -3.56 9.86 4.29
CA VAL A 92 -4.39 8.74 3.78
C VAL A 92 -5.83 9.22 3.55
N ARG A 93 -6.40 10.04 4.43
CA ARG A 93 -7.73 10.62 4.22
C ARG A 93 -7.81 11.41 2.91
N ARG A 94 -6.82 12.28 2.65
CA ARG A 94 -6.74 13.01 1.37
C ARG A 94 -6.50 12.11 0.17
N PHE A 95 -5.75 11.03 0.33
CA PHE A 95 -5.46 10.06 -0.72
C PHE A 95 -6.71 9.30 -1.17
N VAL A 96 -7.61 8.93 -0.25
CA VAL A 96 -8.84 8.19 -0.58
C VAL A 96 -10.01 9.10 -0.95
N ALA A 97 -9.96 10.39 -0.61
CA ALA A 97 -11.03 11.36 -0.82
C ALA A 97 -11.57 11.37 -2.27
N PRO A 98 -10.75 11.29 -3.35
CA PRO A 98 -11.27 11.28 -4.71
C PRO A 98 -12.31 10.20 -5.00
N TYR A 99 -12.19 9.03 -4.36
CA TYR A 99 -13.19 7.97 -4.46
C TYR A 99 -14.35 8.19 -3.49
N ALA A 100 -14.05 8.49 -2.23
CA ALA A 100 -15.05 8.67 -1.18
C ALA A 100 -16.03 9.81 -1.51
N ASP A 101 -15.53 10.97 -1.96
CA ASP A 101 -16.35 12.15 -2.30
C ASP A 101 -17.27 11.91 -3.51
N ARG A 102 -16.96 10.91 -4.35
CA ARG A 102 -17.81 10.47 -5.46
C ARG A 102 -18.76 9.35 -5.08
N GLY A 103 -18.81 8.95 -3.81
CA GLY A 103 -19.61 7.83 -3.33
C GLY A 103 -19.15 6.47 -3.85
N LEU A 104 -17.92 6.39 -4.36
CA LEU A 104 -17.30 5.15 -4.78
C LEU A 104 -16.72 4.39 -3.58
N ARG A 105 -16.65 3.06 -3.69
CA ARG A 105 -16.20 2.23 -2.59
C ARG A 105 -14.71 2.42 -2.31
N VAL A 106 -14.39 2.55 -1.02
CA VAL A 106 -13.00 2.49 -0.51
C VAL A 106 -12.92 1.34 0.47
N SER A 107 -11.90 0.51 0.32
CA SER A 107 -11.64 -0.65 1.18
C SER A 107 -10.17 -0.72 1.57
N PHE A 108 -9.89 -1.10 2.81
CA PHE A 108 -8.53 -1.31 3.30
C PHE A 108 -8.26 -2.79 3.52
N VAL A 109 -7.12 -3.25 3.03
CA VAL A 109 -6.54 -4.57 3.37
C VAL A 109 -5.24 -4.34 4.10
N GLU A 110 -5.20 -4.78 5.34
CA GLU A 110 -4.04 -4.68 6.21
C GLU A 110 -3.33 -6.02 6.27
N LEU A 111 -2.12 -6.07 5.72
CA LEU A 111 -1.27 -7.26 5.74
C LEU A 111 -0.36 -7.26 6.96
N HIS A 112 -0.26 -8.41 7.60
CA HIS A 112 0.65 -8.66 8.71
C HIS A 112 1.53 -9.87 8.42
N ALA A 113 2.82 -9.77 8.76
CA ALA A 113 3.76 -10.88 8.85
C ALA A 113 4.87 -10.53 9.84
N GLY A 114 5.38 -11.50 10.57
CA GLY A 114 6.48 -11.31 11.50
C GLY A 114 7.74 -10.78 10.84
N LEU A 115 8.60 -10.10 11.61
CA LEU A 115 9.83 -9.48 11.12
C LEU A 115 10.73 -10.48 10.38
N GLU A 116 10.92 -11.66 10.93
CA GLU A 116 11.76 -12.71 10.34
C GLU A 116 11.28 -13.07 8.92
N THR A 117 9.98 -13.35 8.75
CA THR A 117 9.37 -13.61 7.44
C THR A 117 9.59 -12.45 6.47
N ARG A 118 9.46 -11.21 6.95
CA ARG A 118 9.66 -10.02 6.12
C ARG A 118 11.12 -9.84 5.71
N LEU A 119 12.08 -10.17 6.59
CA LEU A 119 13.51 -10.15 6.26
C LEU A 119 13.86 -11.19 5.19
N VAL A 120 13.32 -12.41 5.28
CA VAL A 120 13.47 -13.42 4.23
C VAL A 120 12.89 -12.94 2.90
N ARG A 121 11.66 -12.41 2.90
CA ARG A 121 11.02 -11.87 1.69
C ARG A 121 11.77 -10.68 1.09
N ASN A 122 12.47 -9.93 1.92
CA ASN A 122 13.21 -8.74 1.50
C ASN A 122 14.43 -9.05 0.60
N THR A 123 14.96 -10.26 0.66
CA THR A 123 16.11 -10.71 -0.15
C THR A 123 15.73 -11.37 -1.47
N GLY A 124 14.42 -11.54 -1.75
CA GLY A 124 13.95 -12.20 -2.96
C GLY A 124 14.35 -11.46 -4.25
N ALA A 125 14.81 -12.21 -5.25
CA ALA A 125 15.28 -11.67 -6.53
C ALA A 125 14.23 -10.80 -7.25
N ASP A 126 12.96 -11.22 -7.22
CA ASP A 126 11.84 -10.47 -7.82
C ASP A 126 11.65 -9.09 -7.21
N ARG A 127 11.96 -8.95 -5.92
CA ARG A 127 11.89 -7.67 -5.23
C ARG A 127 12.99 -6.71 -5.69
N VAL A 128 14.21 -7.20 -5.86
CA VAL A 128 15.33 -6.38 -6.32
C VAL A 128 15.08 -5.90 -7.75
N ALA A 129 14.61 -6.79 -8.62
CA ALA A 129 14.26 -6.45 -10.00
C ALA A 129 13.12 -5.42 -10.08
N ALA A 130 12.11 -5.52 -9.19
CA ALA A 130 10.97 -4.61 -9.17
C ALA A 130 11.24 -3.25 -8.50
N LYS A 131 12.36 -3.10 -7.79
CA LYS A 131 12.68 -1.91 -6.98
C LYS A 131 14.18 -1.62 -7.02
N PRO A 132 14.71 -1.06 -8.12
CA PRO A 132 16.13 -0.73 -8.26
C PRO A 132 16.67 0.14 -7.13
N SER A 133 15.88 1.06 -6.58
CA SER A 133 16.23 1.87 -5.40
C SER A 133 16.48 1.05 -4.12
N LYS A 134 16.16 -0.25 -4.12
CA LYS A 134 16.37 -1.21 -3.03
C LYS A 134 17.43 -2.27 -3.37
N SER A 135 18.26 -2.05 -4.39
CA SER A 135 19.31 -2.98 -4.83
C SER A 135 20.44 -3.18 -3.80
N ASP A 136 20.72 -2.19 -2.96
CA ASP A 136 21.57 -2.37 -1.78
C ASP A 136 20.81 -3.20 -0.73
N LEU A 137 21.09 -4.51 -0.73
CA LEU A 137 20.41 -5.47 0.16
C LEU A 137 20.72 -5.21 1.63
N GLU A 138 21.92 -4.80 1.96
CA GLU A 138 22.31 -4.53 3.35
C GLU A 138 21.56 -3.31 3.88
N TRP A 139 21.53 -2.23 3.11
CA TRP A 139 20.72 -1.06 3.44
C TRP A 139 19.23 -1.41 3.52
N SER A 140 18.72 -2.20 2.57
CA SER A 140 17.32 -2.61 2.54
C SER A 140 16.92 -3.45 3.76
N GLN A 141 17.80 -4.34 4.22
CA GLN A 141 17.57 -5.12 5.44
C GLN A 141 17.57 -4.24 6.68
N ARG A 142 18.58 -3.36 6.83
CA ARG A 142 18.62 -2.40 7.94
C ARG A 142 17.35 -1.55 7.97
N HIS A 143 16.91 -1.05 6.82
CA HIS A 143 15.69 -0.25 6.71
C HIS A 143 14.44 -1.01 7.16
N VAL A 144 14.30 -2.31 6.85
CA VAL A 144 13.16 -3.13 7.35
C VAL A 144 13.18 -3.22 8.87
N VAL A 145 14.38 -3.41 9.47
CA VAL A 145 14.54 -3.49 10.94
C VAL A 145 14.26 -2.14 11.62
N GLU A 146 14.74 -1.04 11.02
CA GLU A 146 14.50 0.31 11.55
C GLU A 146 13.01 0.66 11.53
N MET A 147 12.36 0.39 10.41
CA MET A 147 10.92 0.63 10.24
C MET A 147 10.04 -0.30 11.07
N ASP A 148 10.55 -1.40 11.60
CA ASP A 148 9.81 -2.28 12.50
C ASP A 148 9.62 -1.68 13.90
N ARG A 149 10.34 -0.61 14.22
CA ARG A 149 10.16 0.16 15.46
C ARG A 149 8.89 1.01 15.42
N GLU A 150 8.43 1.33 14.23
CA GLU A 150 7.20 2.07 14.00
C GLU A 150 6.02 1.11 13.90
N ARG A 151 4.94 1.43 14.57
CA ARG A 151 3.71 0.64 14.44
C ARG A 151 3.06 0.89 13.09
N MET A 152 2.96 -0.18 12.30
CA MET A 152 2.41 -0.13 10.92
C MET A 152 1.21 -1.05 10.73
N ASN A 153 0.73 -1.62 11.83
CA ASN A 153 -0.51 -2.39 11.89
C ASN A 153 -1.40 -1.83 13.00
N THR A 154 -2.69 -1.89 12.77
CA THR A 154 -3.69 -1.54 13.79
C THR A 154 -3.69 -2.56 14.92
N ASP A 155 -4.09 -2.13 16.10
CA ASP A 155 -4.19 -2.97 17.29
C ASP A 155 -5.49 -2.63 18.02
N PRO A 156 -6.44 -3.57 18.14
CA PRO A 156 -7.71 -3.31 18.83
C PRO A 156 -7.57 -2.84 20.28
N ASP A 157 -6.48 -3.26 20.93
CA ASP A 157 -6.21 -2.91 22.34
C ASP A 157 -5.45 -1.58 22.47
N ARG A 158 -5.00 -1.01 21.37
CA ARG A 158 -4.24 0.24 21.32
C ARG A 158 -4.71 1.16 20.17
N PRO A 159 -5.78 1.93 20.37
CA PRO A 159 -6.31 2.85 19.37
C PRO A 159 -5.25 3.84 18.82
N SER A 160 -5.41 4.21 17.57
CA SER A 160 -4.48 5.08 16.84
C SER A 160 -5.22 6.09 15.95
N PRO A 161 -4.55 7.15 15.48
CA PRO A 161 -5.09 8.05 14.47
C PRO A 161 -5.58 7.35 13.20
N ALA A 162 -4.94 6.23 12.80
CA ALA A 162 -5.35 5.45 11.63
C ALA A 162 -6.74 4.82 11.80
N ASP A 163 -7.10 4.39 13.02
CA ASP A 163 -8.39 3.74 13.27
C ASP A 163 -9.57 4.66 12.94
N VAL A 164 -9.42 5.97 13.10
CA VAL A 164 -10.45 6.96 12.76
C VAL A 164 -10.73 6.98 11.26
N VAL A 165 -9.68 6.89 10.44
CA VAL A 165 -9.82 6.87 8.97
C VAL A 165 -10.36 5.52 8.50
N ILE A 166 -9.83 4.43 9.06
CA ILE A 166 -10.21 3.06 8.68
C ILE A 166 -11.67 2.77 9.03
N ALA A 167 -12.16 3.28 10.17
CA ALA A 167 -13.54 3.06 10.62
C ALA A 167 -14.61 3.62 9.68
N GLU A 168 -14.25 4.57 8.80
CA GLU A 168 -15.16 5.11 7.77
C GLU A 168 -15.31 4.17 6.56
N HIS A 169 -14.53 3.08 6.49
CA HIS A 169 -14.41 2.21 5.32
C HIS A 169 -14.44 0.73 5.69
N ARG A 170 -14.59 -0.13 4.69
CA ARG A 170 -14.42 -1.57 4.89
C ARG A 170 -12.96 -1.88 5.20
N HIS A 171 -12.73 -2.76 6.16
CA HIS A 171 -11.38 -3.12 6.59
C HIS A 171 -11.23 -4.64 6.80
N LEU A 172 -10.21 -5.22 6.17
CA LEU A 172 -9.80 -6.62 6.36
C LEU A 172 -8.38 -6.66 6.91
N ARG A 173 -8.19 -7.27 8.08
CA ARG A 173 -6.86 -7.63 8.61
C ARG A 173 -6.54 -9.06 8.23
N LEU A 174 -5.34 -9.31 7.71
CA LEU A 174 -4.93 -10.61 7.23
C LEU A 174 -3.47 -10.90 7.56
N ASP A 175 -3.24 -11.92 8.37
CA ASP A 175 -1.92 -12.50 8.52
C ASP A 175 -1.60 -13.32 7.27
N ASN A 176 -0.56 -12.91 6.56
CA ASN A 176 -0.12 -13.53 5.33
C ASN A 176 1.23 -14.24 5.48
N THR A 177 1.65 -14.55 6.71
CA THR A 177 2.94 -15.21 7.01
C THR A 177 3.11 -16.47 6.16
N ASP A 178 2.11 -17.35 6.16
CA ASP A 178 2.15 -18.66 5.50
C ASP A 178 1.32 -18.74 4.21
N LEU A 179 0.89 -17.59 3.69
CA LEU A 179 0.05 -17.53 2.50
C LEU A 179 0.85 -17.11 1.26
N SER A 180 0.55 -17.75 0.13
CA SER A 180 1.03 -17.25 -1.17
C SER A 180 0.30 -15.96 -1.56
N PRO A 181 0.88 -15.13 -2.43
CA PRO A 181 0.22 -13.92 -2.92
C PRO A 181 -1.13 -14.20 -3.57
N GLU A 182 -1.27 -15.34 -4.27
CA GLU A 182 -2.50 -15.78 -4.94
C GLU A 182 -3.58 -16.14 -3.90
N GLN A 183 -3.21 -16.86 -2.83
CA GLN A 183 -4.13 -17.18 -1.74
C GLN A 183 -4.62 -15.94 -1.01
N VAL A 184 -3.74 -14.94 -0.83
CA VAL A 184 -4.13 -13.64 -0.27
C VAL A 184 -5.09 -12.92 -1.21
N ALA A 185 -4.79 -12.88 -2.51
CA ALA A 185 -5.65 -12.24 -3.51
C ALA A 185 -7.05 -12.88 -3.55
N GLU A 186 -7.12 -14.23 -3.54
CA GLU A 186 -8.38 -14.96 -3.49
C GLU A 186 -9.23 -14.57 -2.27
N ARG A 187 -8.63 -14.56 -1.07
CA ARG A 187 -9.33 -14.15 0.16
C ARG A 187 -9.82 -12.70 0.11
N VAL A 188 -8.98 -11.81 -0.40
CA VAL A 188 -9.34 -10.38 -0.54
C VAL A 188 -10.50 -10.21 -1.51
N LEU A 189 -10.44 -10.85 -2.69
CA LEU A 189 -11.49 -10.73 -3.70
C LEU A 189 -12.81 -11.33 -3.19
N ALA A 190 -12.79 -12.49 -2.55
CA ALA A 190 -13.97 -13.08 -1.93
C ALA A 190 -14.59 -12.17 -0.84
N TRP A 191 -13.73 -11.52 -0.03
CA TRP A 191 -14.20 -10.57 0.98
C TRP A 191 -14.81 -9.30 0.36
N LEU A 192 -14.30 -8.81 -0.77
CA LEU A 192 -14.87 -7.64 -1.45
C LEU A 192 -16.26 -7.91 -2.03
N GLU A 193 -16.56 -9.16 -2.38
CA GLU A 193 -17.85 -9.60 -2.93
C GLU A 193 -18.91 -9.87 -1.83
N ALA A 194 -18.47 -10.13 -0.60
CA ALA A 194 -19.35 -10.36 0.55
C ALA A 194 -19.93 -9.05 1.10
#